data_3bf8f9277f39521ec522a39b644642c4
#
_entry.id   3bf8f9277f39521ec522a39b644642c4
#
_cell.length_a   1.000
_cell.length_b   1.000
_cell.length_c   1.000
_cell.angle_alpha   90.00
_cell.angle_beta   90.00
_cell.angle_gamma   90.00
#
_symmetry.space_group_name_H-M   'P 1'
#
loop_
_entity.id
_entity.type
_entity.pdbx_description
1 polymer ?
#
loop_
_entity_poly.entity_id
_entity_poly.type
_entity_poly.pdbx_seq_one_letter_code
_entity_poly.pdbx_strand_id
1 'polypeptide(L)'
;MAKGLVKDLARRLQALRKERGYNPTDVLDTASILDLDQESMDMLKDKTEELTFLVRVKRVNFTQTCKKYNDDDIDGQKIRISVE
;
A
#
# COMPACT_ATOMS: atom_id res chain seq x y z
N MET A 1 17.24 -5.36 -2.58
CA MET A 1 17.07 -4.41 -3.67
C MET A 1 15.62 -4.06 -3.84
N ALA A 2 15.38 -2.81 -4.05
CA ALA A 2 14.05 -2.23 -3.96
C ALA A 2 13.26 -2.21 -5.26
N LYS A 3 13.75 -2.81 -6.31
CA LYS A 3 13.12 -2.75 -7.64
C LYS A 3 11.72 -3.33 -7.71
N GLY A 4 11.39 -4.24 -6.80
CA GLY A 4 10.06 -4.85 -6.76
C GLY A 4 9.13 -4.29 -5.72
N LEU A 5 9.60 -3.33 -4.91
CA LEU A 5 8.84 -2.88 -3.75
C LEU A 5 7.50 -2.25 -4.11
N VAL A 6 7.49 -1.36 -5.10
CA VAL A 6 6.26 -0.70 -5.54
C VAL A 6 5.26 -1.70 -6.08
N LYS A 7 5.71 -2.58 -6.97
CA LYS A 7 4.83 -3.59 -7.57
C LYS A 7 4.35 -4.61 -6.55
N ASP A 8 5.25 -5.03 -5.68
CA ASP A 8 4.92 -5.99 -4.64
C ASP A 8 3.87 -5.42 -3.68
N LEU A 9 4.09 -4.19 -3.24
CA LEU A 9 3.16 -3.50 -2.37
C LEU A 9 1.81 -3.26 -3.07
N ALA A 10 1.83 -2.85 -4.32
CA ALA A 10 0.62 -2.67 -5.11
C ALA A 10 -0.17 -3.97 -5.23
N ARG A 11 0.51 -5.07 -5.45
CA ARG A 11 -0.14 -6.37 -5.53
C ARG A 11 -0.82 -6.75 -4.22
N ARG A 12 -0.14 -6.49 -3.09
CA ARG A 12 -0.70 -6.78 -1.77
C ARG A 12 -1.90 -5.91 -1.46
N LEU A 13 -1.84 -4.63 -1.83
CA LEU A 13 -2.97 -3.72 -1.66
C LEU A 13 -4.14 -4.10 -2.56
N GLN A 14 -3.88 -4.53 -3.78
CA GLN A 14 -4.92 -5.02 -4.68
C GLN A 14 -5.60 -6.27 -4.12
N ALA A 15 -4.82 -7.19 -3.56
CA ALA A 15 -5.36 -8.38 -2.91
C ALA A 15 -6.24 -8.00 -1.72
N LEU A 16 -5.82 -7.01 -0.94
CA LEU A 16 -6.60 -6.53 0.20
C LEU A 16 -7.93 -5.91 -0.25
N ARG A 17 -7.92 -5.15 -1.33
CA ARG A 17 -9.14 -4.60 -1.90
C ARG A 17 -10.15 -5.69 -2.24
N LYS A 18 -9.68 -6.74 -2.90
CA LYS A 18 -10.51 -7.87 -3.26
C LYS A 18 -11.06 -8.57 -2.03
N GLU A 19 -10.21 -8.76 -1.04
CA GLU A 19 -10.58 -9.40 0.23
C GLU A 19 -11.67 -8.62 0.95
N ARG A 20 -11.63 -7.29 0.86
CA ARG A 20 -12.63 -6.42 1.49
C ARG A 20 -13.88 -6.20 0.63
N GLY A 21 -13.94 -6.81 -0.54
CA GLY A 21 -15.12 -6.76 -1.39
C GLY A 21 -15.21 -5.57 -2.33
N TYR A 22 -14.13 -4.82 -2.51
CA TYR A 22 -14.12 -3.73 -3.48
C TYR A 22 -13.95 -4.28 -4.90
N ASN A 23 -14.57 -3.61 -5.86
CA ASN A 23 -14.40 -3.95 -7.27
C ASN A 23 -13.03 -3.51 -7.78
N PRO A 24 -12.43 -4.23 -8.74
CA PRO A 24 -11.13 -3.83 -9.30
C PRO A 24 -11.16 -2.47 -9.99
N THR A 25 -12.33 -2.01 -10.43
CA THR A 25 -12.49 -0.73 -11.10
C THR A 25 -12.78 0.42 -10.15
N ASP A 26 -13.06 0.15 -8.89
CA ASP A 26 -13.34 1.20 -7.91
C ASP A 26 -12.08 1.98 -7.58
N VAL A 27 -12.23 3.30 -7.50
CA VAL A 27 -11.15 4.17 -7.03
C VAL A 27 -11.40 4.47 -5.56
N LEU A 28 -10.47 4.05 -4.70
CA LEU A 28 -10.57 4.26 -3.27
C LEU A 28 -9.92 5.58 -2.88
N ASP A 29 -10.25 6.09 -1.71
CA ASP A 29 -9.72 7.37 -1.26
C ASP A 29 -8.26 7.26 -0.83
N THR A 30 -7.92 6.26 -0.04
CA THR A 30 -6.61 6.20 0.59
C THR A 30 -6.14 4.75 0.73
N ALA A 31 -4.87 4.54 0.48
CA ALA A 31 -4.16 3.33 0.89
C ALA A 31 -3.15 3.73 1.96
N SER A 32 -3.08 2.96 3.04
CA SER A 32 -2.16 3.23 4.14
C SER A 32 -1.19 2.08 4.30
N ILE A 33 0.08 2.42 4.49
CA ILE A 33 1.14 1.44 4.71
C ILE A 33 1.89 1.89 5.96
N LEU A 34 1.95 1.02 6.97
CA LEU A 34 2.57 1.34 8.25
C LEU A 34 3.73 0.39 8.52
N ASP A 35 4.62 0.82 9.39
CA ASP A 35 5.75 0.02 9.88
C ASP A 35 6.84 -0.25 8.83
N LEU A 36 6.89 0.55 7.77
CA LEU A 36 8.01 0.51 6.84
C LEU A 36 9.22 1.21 7.45
N ASP A 37 10.41 0.76 7.07
CA ASP A 37 11.62 1.48 7.44
C ASP A 37 11.75 2.79 6.65
N GLN A 38 12.63 3.66 7.10
CA GLN A 38 12.78 4.99 6.50
C GLN A 38 13.21 4.90 5.04
N GLU A 39 14.10 3.99 4.72
CA GLU A 39 14.59 3.80 3.37
C GLU A 39 13.47 3.40 2.40
N SER A 40 12.63 2.46 2.82
CA SER A 40 11.49 2.03 2.03
C SER A 40 10.47 3.15 1.85
N MET A 41 10.20 3.90 2.92
CA MET A 41 9.27 5.03 2.85
C MET A 41 9.77 6.10 1.89
N ASP A 42 11.05 6.45 1.95
CA ASP A 42 11.63 7.45 1.06
C ASP A 42 11.51 7.04 -0.40
N MET A 43 11.75 5.78 -0.67
CA MET A 43 11.63 5.24 -2.01
C MET A 43 10.19 5.28 -2.51
N LEU A 44 9.25 4.89 -1.65
CA LEU A 44 7.84 4.88 -2.02
C LEU A 44 7.28 6.29 -2.19
N LYS A 45 7.79 7.27 -1.45
CA LYS A 45 7.39 8.66 -1.62
C LYS A 45 7.69 9.18 -3.03
N ASP A 46 8.79 8.74 -3.61
CA ASP A 46 9.12 9.08 -5.00
C ASP A 46 8.24 8.36 -6.01
N LYS A 47 7.63 7.26 -5.61
CA LYS A 47 6.82 6.40 -6.49
C LYS A 47 5.34 6.40 -6.13
N THR A 48 4.88 7.37 -5.34
CA THR A 48 3.49 7.42 -4.92
C THR A 48 2.52 7.53 -6.09
N GLU A 49 2.87 8.28 -7.12
CA GLU A 49 2.01 8.40 -8.31
C GLU A 49 1.82 7.05 -8.99
N GLU A 50 2.89 6.30 -9.15
CA GLU A 50 2.80 4.96 -9.71
C GLU A 50 1.96 4.05 -8.83
N LEU A 51 2.17 4.12 -7.52
CA LEU A 51 1.46 3.29 -6.57
C LEU A 51 -0.04 3.62 -6.57
N THR A 52 -0.40 4.91 -6.57
CA THR A 52 -1.81 5.32 -6.63
C THR A 52 -2.47 4.84 -7.91
N PHE A 53 -1.77 4.89 -9.02
CA PHE A 53 -2.27 4.39 -10.29
C PHE A 53 -2.50 2.87 -10.27
N LEU A 54 -1.53 2.13 -9.77
CA LEU A 54 -1.60 0.66 -9.73
C LEU A 54 -2.68 0.16 -8.77
N VAL A 55 -2.83 0.81 -7.63
CA VAL A 55 -3.79 0.40 -6.61
C VAL A 55 -5.16 1.04 -6.81
N ARG A 56 -5.25 2.06 -7.64
CA ARG A 56 -6.47 2.84 -7.90
C ARG A 56 -6.98 3.51 -6.63
N VAL A 57 -6.10 4.27 -6.02
CA VAL A 57 -6.44 5.11 -4.86
C VAL A 57 -6.07 6.56 -5.16
N LYS A 58 -6.70 7.49 -4.48
CA LYS A 58 -6.42 8.91 -4.68
C LYS A 58 -5.13 9.34 -4.00
N ARG A 59 -4.78 8.71 -2.89
CA ARG A 59 -3.58 9.05 -2.15
C ARG A 59 -3.06 7.86 -1.36
N VAL A 60 -1.79 7.92 -0.98
CA VAL A 60 -1.14 6.89 -0.18
C VAL A 60 -0.55 7.56 1.07
N ASN A 61 -0.79 6.98 2.22
CA ASN A 61 -0.25 7.42 3.51
C ASN A 61 0.71 6.39 4.08
N PHE A 62 1.75 6.87 4.77
CA PHE A 62 2.74 6.01 5.39
C PHE A 62 2.79 6.13 6.91
N THR A 63 2.09 7.11 7.46
CA THR A 63 2.21 7.44 8.88
C THR A 63 0.90 7.45 9.63
N GLN A 64 -0.22 7.38 8.92
CA GLN A 64 -1.53 7.53 9.53
C GLN A 64 -2.15 6.19 9.83
N THR A 65 -2.56 5.98 11.07
CA THR A 65 -3.24 4.75 11.47
C THR A 65 -4.68 4.74 10.96
N CYS A 66 -5.09 3.59 10.46
CA CYS A 66 -6.46 3.37 10.04
C CYS A 66 -7.19 2.52 11.08
N LYS A 67 -8.51 2.57 11.06
CA LYS A 67 -9.33 1.77 11.99
C LYS A 67 -9.19 0.27 11.73
N LYS A 68 -8.98 -0.10 10.47
CA LYS A 68 -8.80 -1.50 10.08
C LYS A 68 -7.56 -1.62 9.23
N TYR A 69 -6.69 -2.52 9.58
CA TYR A 69 -5.49 -2.80 8.82
C TYR A 69 -5.21 -4.30 8.83
N ASN A 70 -4.48 -4.76 7.82
CA ASN A 70 -4.04 -6.14 7.71
C ASN A 70 -2.54 -6.21 7.90
N ASP A 71 -2.09 -7.21 8.64
CA ASP A 71 -0.67 -7.50 8.76
C ASP A 71 -0.17 -8.20 7.51
N ASP A 72 1.00 -7.82 7.05
CA ASP A 72 1.64 -8.44 5.91
C ASP A 72 3.15 -8.37 6.07
N ASP A 73 3.88 -9.11 5.23
CA ASP A 73 5.33 -9.09 5.20
C ASP A 73 5.80 -8.67 3.82
N ILE A 74 6.80 -7.80 3.78
CA ILE A 74 7.43 -7.41 2.54
C ILE A 74 8.93 -7.28 2.79
N ASP A 75 9.74 -7.96 1.98
CA ASP A 75 11.20 -7.97 2.10
C ASP A 75 11.70 -8.26 3.53
N GLY A 76 11.00 -9.16 4.23
CA GLY A 76 11.35 -9.54 5.60
C GLY A 76 10.89 -8.56 6.66
N GLN A 77 10.19 -7.50 6.29
CA GLN A 77 9.63 -6.54 7.23
C GLN A 77 8.16 -6.82 7.46
N LYS A 78 7.74 -6.76 8.71
CA LYS A 78 6.33 -6.83 9.04
C LYS A 78 5.71 -5.46 8.89
N ILE A 79 4.69 -5.36 8.06
CA ILE A 79 4.01 -4.10 7.79
C ILE A 79 2.51 -4.26 8.05
N ARG A 80 1.85 -3.13 8.13
CA ARG A 80 0.40 -3.09 8.22
C ARG A 80 -0.13 -2.27 7.04
N ILE A 81 -1.12 -2.81 6.36
CA ILE A 81 -1.70 -2.15 5.18
C ILE A 81 -3.19 -2.01 5.34
N SER A 82 -3.74 -0.99 4.72
CA SER A 82 -5.17 -0.73 4.73
C SER A 82 -5.59 0.00 3.46
N VAL A 83 -6.83 -0.17 3.07
CA VAL A 83 -7.45 0.58 1.96
C VAL A 83 -8.83 1.06 2.39
N GLU A 84 -9.17 2.27 1.96
CA GLU A 84 -10.46 2.89 2.28
C GLU A 84 -11.14 3.47 1.05
#